data_96f97125d6a0475e0f0f6d167879274e
#
_entry.id   96f97125d6a0475e0f0f6d167879274e
#
_cell.length_a   1.000
_cell.length_b   1.000
_cell.length_c   1.000
_cell.angle_alpha   90.00
_cell.angle_beta   90.00
_cell.angle_gamma   90.00
#
_symmetry.space_group_name_H-M   'P 1'
#
loop_
_entity.id
_entity.type
_entity.pdbx_description
1 polymer ?
#
loop_
_entity_poly.entity_id
_entity_poly.type
_entity_poly.pdbx_seq_one_letter_code
_entity_poly.pdbx_strand_id
1 'polypeptide(L)'
;MLRICSFFLFVFALSAEQADWIWSARYVITENSAQRVIENGAVAVRGERILAVGTRAEIDARFTARARLDRPEAILAPGLIDTHTHAAMSLFRGIAGDMRLQDWLGKFIFPAEAKNVNADFVRWGTRLGCLEMLLGGTTTFTDMYYFEDAAAEAAKEAGMRGVLGETIIGFPAPDNKTPADALRFTERFLTRFAGDSLIVPAVAPHALYMNSDETLKAARALANRFHAPLVIHVAETKKEVDDEMAKRHRTPVGTLDALGVFNGRTVAAHCVWLTEADMAILKARDVGVAHCPSSNMMLASGVAPVERMLALGIHVGLGPDGPAGSNNDFNMFEEMDLAAKLQKVTALDPQALSAATALAMATIGGARVLGMEKEIGSLEAGKRADMIVVRLDRANAVPVYDPVSQMVYSLKAGDVRDVMVNGAPVVRDGAIRTLNQAAILAKAREYRDKILASLH
;
A
#
# COMPACT_ATOMS: atom_id res chain seq x y z
N MET A 1 -12.63 24.60 -73.09
CA MET A 1 -12.10 25.17 -71.81
C MET A 1 -12.19 24.13 -70.70
N LEU A 2 -11.05 23.45 -70.42
CA LEU A 2 -10.98 22.43 -69.40
C LEU A 2 -10.50 23.12 -68.09
N ARG A 3 -11.36 23.14 -67.07
CA ARG A 3 -10.99 23.65 -65.75
C ARG A 3 -10.33 22.51 -64.95
N ILE A 4 -9.03 22.62 -64.71
CA ILE A 4 -8.28 21.75 -63.81
C ILE A 4 -8.55 22.23 -62.39
N CYS A 5 -9.32 21.43 -61.61
CA CYS A 5 -9.44 21.61 -60.15
C CYS A 5 -8.21 21.00 -59.47
N SER A 6 -7.29 21.83 -59.01
CA SER A 6 -6.20 21.39 -58.16
C SER A 6 -6.72 21.14 -56.73
N PHE A 7 -6.77 19.86 -56.30
CA PHE A 7 -7.01 19.49 -54.91
C PHE A 7 -5.71 19.69 -54.12
N PHE A 8 -5.66 20.72 -53.30
CA PHE A 8 -4.59 20.85 -52.28
C PHE A 8 -4.90 19.92 -51.10
N LEU A 9 -4.16 18.81 -51.01
CA LEU A 9 -4.14 18.00 -49.81
C LEU A 9 -3.35 18.77 -48.73
N PHE A 10 -4.06 19.34 -47.76
CA PHE A 10 -3.43 19.86 -46.55
C PHE A 10 -3.06 18.66 -45.69
N VAL A 11 -1.82 18.20 -45.72
CA VAL A 11 -1.23 17.31 -44.75
C VAL A 11 -0.98 18.14 -43.48
N PHE A 12 -1.89 18.04 -42.50
CA PHE A 12 -1.61 18.51 -41.18
C PHE A 12 -0.48 17.60 -40.60
N ALA A 13 0.73 18.11 -40.58
CA ALA A 13 1.75 17.51 -39.78
C ALA A 13 1.36 17.65 -38.29
N LEU A 14 0.83 16.58 -37.70
CA LEU A 14 0.63 16.53 -36.26
C LEU A 14 2.03 16.67 -35.62
N SER A 15 2.29 17.85 -35.05
CA SER A 15 3.48 18.04 -34.24
C SER A 15 3.40 17.06 -33.05
N ALA A 16 4.48 16.31 -32.81
CA ALA A 16 4.54 15.40 -31.68
C ALA A 16 4.29 16.17 -30.37
N GLU A 17 3.42 15.63 -29.52
CA GLU A 17 3.05 16.21 -28.24
C GLU A 17 4.23 16.12 -27.26
N GLN A 18 4.47 17.18 -26.48
CA GLN A 18 5.59 17.23 -25.53
C GLN A 18 5.22 16.53 -24.21
N ALA A 19 5.99 15.49 -23.85
CA ALA A 19 6.00 14.87 -22.54
C ALA A 19 7.17 15.40 -21.68
N ASP A 20 7.10 15.26 -20.37
CA ASP A 20 8.24 15.49 -19.49
C ASP A 20 9.15 14.27 -19.47
N TRP A 21 8.57 13.08 -19.36
CA TRP A 21 9.25 11.81 -19.36
C TRP A 21 8.66 10.83 -20.38
N ILE A 22 9.53 10.01 -20.99
CA ILE A 22 9.15 8.72 -21.60
C ILE A 22 10.02 7.65 -20.95
N TRP A 23 9.35 6.70 -20.30
CA TRP A 23 9.98 5.49 -19.76
C TRP A 23 9.65 4.31 -20.65
N SER A 24 10.66 3.52 -21.06
CA SER A 24 10.50 2.35 -21.92
C SER A 24 11.20 1.14 -21.31
N ALA A 25 10.62 -0.04 -21.53
CA ALA A 25 11.12 -1.30 -21.04
C ALA A 25 10.82 -2.44 -22.03
N ARG A 26 11.47 -3.60 -21.84
CA ARG A 26 11.17 -4.80 -22.61
C ARG A 26 9.72 -5.22 -22.48
N TYR A 27 9.18 -5.18 -21.26
CA TYR A 27 7.79 -5.47 -20.98
C TYR A 27 7.16 -4.32 -20.21
N VAL A 28 5.97 -3.89 -20.59
CA VAL A 28 5.11 -2.99 -19.82
C VAL A 28 3.89 -3.77 -19.37
N ILE A 29 3.78 -4.04 -18.06
CA ILE A 29 2.61 -4.64 -17.43
C ILE A 29 1.67 -3.49 -17.06
N THR A 30 0.46 -3.49 -17.60
CA THR A 30 -0.43 -2.33 -17.45
C THR A 30 -1.36 -2.41 -16.25
N GLU A 31 -1.74 -3.61 -15.79
CA GLU A 31 -2.77 -3.86 -14.78
C GLU A 31 -4.12 -3.15 -15.07
N ASN A 32 -4.37 -2.83 -16.33
CA ASN A 32 -5.66 -2.32 -16.78
C ASN A 32 -6.70 -3.45 -16.86
N SER A 33 -7.93 -3.13 -17.17
CA SER A 33 -9.03 -4.11 -17.24
C SER A 33 -8.77 -5.27 -18.23
N ALA A 34 -7.93 -5.04 -19.25
CA ALA A 34 -7.53 -6.06 -20.23
C ALA A 34 -6.25 -6.83 -19.82
N GLN A 35 -5.64 -6.51 -18.67
CA GLN A 35 -4.40 -7.10 -18.16
C GLN A 35 -3.28 -7.19 -19.23
N ARG A 36 -3.11 -6.11 -19.99
CA ARG A 36 -2.18 -6.10 -21.14
C ARG A 36 -0.73 -6.13 -20.67
N VAL A 37 0.05 -7.00 -21.29
CA VAL A 37 1.51 -6.95 -21.29
C VAL A 37 1.97 -6.50 -22.69
N ILE A 38 2.73 -5.41 -22.75
CA ILE A 38 3.18 -4.81 -24.00
C ILE A 38 4.69 -5.05 -24.14
N GLU A 39 5.09 -5.85 -25.13
CA GLU A 39 6.51 -6.01 -25.46
C GLU A 39 7.06 -4.73 -26.11
N ASN A 40 8.31 -4.39 -25.78
CA ASN A 40 8.96 -3.14 -26.19
C ASN A 40 8.02 -1.94 -25.96
N GLY A 41 7.47 -1.88 -24.75
CA GLY A 41 6.49 -0.88 -24.37
C GLY A 41 7.11 0.40 -23.85
N ALA A 42 6.30 1.47 -23.83
CA ALA A 42 6.66 2.76 -23.26
C ALA A 42 5.45 3.48 -22.63
N VAL A 43 5.76 4.36 -21.68
CA VAL A 43 4.82 5.24 -20.99
C VAL A 43 5.30 6.68 -21.15
N ALA A 44 4.43 7.55 -21.67
CA ALA A 44 4.65 8.99 -21.76
C ALA A 44 3.97 9.69 -20.57
N VAL A 45 4.68 10.62 -19.92
CA VAL A 45 4.23 11.31 -18.70
C VAL A 45 4.38 12.82 -18.85
N ARG A 46 3.38 13.58 -18.39
CA ARG A 46 3.44 15.04 -18.23
C ARG A 46 2.95 15.44 -16.87
N GLY A 47 3.75 16.24 -16.15
CA GLY A 47 3.45 16.58 -14.76
C GLY A 47 3.27 15.30 -13.93
N GLU A 48 2.14 15.20 -13.26
CA GLU A 48 1.80 14.06 -12.41
C GLU A 48 1.09 12.90 -13.15
N ARG A 49 0.80 13.05 -14.47
CA ARG A 49 -0.15 12.18 -15.18
C ARG A 49 0.49 11.43 -16.34
N ILE A 50 0.02 10.20 -16.53
CA ILE A 50 0.29 9.39 -17.71
C ILE A 50 -0.49 9.99 -18.90
N LEU A 51 0.22 10.31 -19.98
CA LEU A 51 -0.38 10.76 -21.24
C LEU A 51 -0.82 9.59 -22.10
N ALA A 52 0.02 8.58 -22.21
CA ALA A 52 -0.23 7.40 -23.04
C ALA A 52 0.63 6.21 -22.60
N VAL A 53 0.13 5.02 -22.90
CA VAL A 53 0.82 3.73 -22.74
C VAL A 53 0.64 2.94 -24.03
N GLY A 54 1.72 2.41 -24.59
CA GLY A 54 1.69 1.67 -25.84
C GLY A 54 3.04 1.02 -26.14
N THR A 55 3.18 0.50 -27.37
CA THR A 55 4.48 0.10 -27.87
C THR A 55 5.40 1.32 -27.96
N ARG A 56 6.71 1.11 -27.88
CA ARG A 56 7.69 2.19 -28.04
C ARG A 56 7.50 2.95 -29.35
N ALA A 57 7.22 2.23 -30.46
CA ALA A 57 6.99 2.83 -31.77
C ALA A 57 5.76 3.77 -31.77
N GLU A 58 4.65 3.35 -31.14
CA GLU A 58 3.43 4.17 -31.04
C GLU A 58 3.69 5.43 -30.19
N ILE A 59 4.40 5.30 -29.08
CA ILE A 59 4.72 6.42 -28.20
C ILE A 59 5.68 7.39 -28.90
N ASP A 60 6.76 6.90 -29.52
CA ASP A 60 7.76 7.73 -30.21
C ASP A 60 7.18 8.46 -31.42
N ALA A 61 6.15 7.89 -32.09
CA ALA A 61 5.47 8.55 -33.20
C ALA A 61 4.58 9.73 -32.74
N ARG A 62 4.11 9.73 -31.47
CA ARG A 62 3.14 10.71 -30.95
C ARG A 62 3.77 11.73 -30.02
N PHE A 63 4.86 11.36 -29.34
CA PHE A 63 5.41 12.17 -28.26
C PHE A 63 6.92 12.41 -28.42
N THR A 64 7.32 13.64 -28.13
CA THR A 64 8.71 13.98 -27.75
C THR A 64 8.79 14.11 -26.23
N ALA A 65 9.99 13.98 -25.64
CA ALA A 65 10.15 14.11 -24.20
C ALA A 65 11.37 14.96 -23.83
N ARG A 66 11.28 15.68 -22.70
CA ARG A 66 12.41 16.41 -22.10
C ARG A 66 13.49 15.44 -21.59
N ALA A 67 13.04 14.31 -21.03
CA ALA A 67 13.93 13.26 -20.54
C ALA A 67 13.38 11.86 -20.88
N ARG A 68 14.32 10.93 -21.07
CA ARG A 68 13.99 9.53 -21.38
C ARG A 68 14.71 8.60 -20.42
N LEU A 69 14.03 7.49 -20.09
CA LEU A 69 14.58 6.34 -19.40
C LEU A 69 14.33 5.12 -20.27
N ASP A 70 15.38 4.49 -20.76
CA ASP A 70 15.30 3.28 -21.56
C ASP A 70 15.92 2.11 -20.79
N ARG A 71 15.12 1.03 -20.59
CA ARG A 71 15.50 -0.16 -19.83
C ARG A 71 15.15 -1.44 -20.62
N PRO A 72 15.95 -1.76 -21.67
CA PRO A 72 15.64 -2.87 -22.57
C PRO A 72 15.64 -4.25 -21.90
N GLU A 73 16.25 -4.37 -20.71
CA GLU A 73 16.28 -5.60 -19.91
C GLU A 73 15.54 -5.37 -18.57
N ALA A 74 14.26 -4.94 -18.67
CA ALA A 74 13.44 -4.68 -17.49
C ALA A 74 11.94 -4.87 -17.78
N ILE A 75 11.18 -4.94 -16.69
CA ILE A 75 9.73 -4.80 -16.65
C ILE A 75 9.42 -3.41 -16.12
N LEU A 76 8.53 -2.69 -16.78
CA LEU A 76 7.86 -1.49 -16.28
C LEU A 76 6.46 -1.86 -15.85
N ALA A 77 6.11 -1.60 -14.59
CA ALA A 77 4.83 -1.97 -13.99
C ALA A 77 4.28 -0.80 -13.16
N PRO A 78 2.99 -0.82 -12.76
CA PRO A 78 2.46 0.11 -11.76
C PRO A 78 3.27 0.02 -10.47
N GLY A 79 3.36 1.12 -9.73
CA GLY A 79 3.92 1.11 -8.39
C GLY A 79 3.11 0.20 -7.46
N LEU A 80 3.80 -0.51 -6.57
CA LEU A 80 3.16 -1.39 -5.60
C LEU A 80 2.45 -0.57 -4.54
N ILE A 81 1.33 -1.09 -4.04
CA ILE A 81 0.45 -0.45 -3.07
C ILE A 81 0.35 -1.33 -1.83
N ASP A 82 0.90 -0.83 -0.75
CA ASP A 82 0.77 -1.38 0.60
C ASP A 82 -0.51 -0.86 1.23
N THR A 83 -1.46 -1.75 1.53
CA THR A 83 -2.79 -1.39 2.05
C THR A 83 -2.89 -1.39 3.57
N HIS A 84 -1.84 -1.78 4.28
CA HIS A 84 -1.79 -1.77 5.75
C HIS A 84 -0.37 -1.89 6.29
N THR A 85 0.08 -0.90 7.04
CA THR A 85 1.33 -0.94 7.78
C THR A 85 1.34 -0.03 9.02
N HIS A 86 2.47 -0.07 9.76
CA HIS A 86 2.85 0.79 10.88
C HIS A 86 4.29 1.28 10.64
N ALA A 87 4.46 2.20 9.69
CA ALA A 87 5.76 2.54 9.09
C ALA A 87 6.83 2.96 10.11
N ALA A 88 6.43 3.73 11.13
CA ALA A 88 7.36 4.21 12.16
C ALA A 88 7.93 3.10 13.04
N MET A 89 7.25 1.93 13.13
CA MET A 89 7.74 0.75 13.85
C MET A 89 9.00 0.13 13.22
N SER A 90 9.46 0.61 12.07
CA SER A 90 10.74 0.23 11.47
C SER A 90 11.93 0.39 12.44
N LEU A 91 11.84 1.34 13.41
CA LEU A 91 12.85 1.52 14.46
C LEU A 91 12.77 0.47 15.57
N PHE A 92 11.69 -0.31 15.66
CA PHE A 92 11.53 -1.45 16.57
C PHE A 92 11.81 -2.80 15.90
N ARG A 93 12.27 -2.83 14.67
CA ARG A 93 12.52 -4.07 13.91
C ARG A 93 13.35 -5.06 14.70
N GLY A 94 12.80 -6.29 14.84
CA GLY A 94 13.46 -7.38 15.56
C GLY A 94 13.48 -7.24 17.09
N ILE A 95 12.73 -6.30 17.69
CA ILE A 95 12.68 -6.10 19.14
C ILE A 95 11.95 -7.24 19.87
N ALA A 96 10.94 -7.81 19.19
CA ALA A 96 10.15 -8.92 19.71
C ALA A 96 9.62 -9.75 18.53
N GLY A 97 9.73 -11.06 18.64
CA GLY A 97 9.24 -12.01 17.62
C GLY A 97 8.82 -13.32 18.30
N ASP A 98 8.23 -14.24 17.51
CA ASP A 98 7.84 -15.58 17.94
C ASP A 98 6.86 -15.56 19.14
N MET A 99 5.89 -14.64 19.14
CA MET A 99 4.94 -14.43 20.23
C MET A 99 3.49 -14.42 19.73
N ARG A 100 2.55 -14.71 20.62
CA ARG A 100 1.13 -14.50 20.37
C ARG A 100 0.81 -13.00 20.38
N LEU A 101 -0.11 -12.55 19.55
CA LEU A 101 -0.49 -11.14 19.39
C LEU A 101 -0.69 -10.39 20.72
N GLN A 102 -1.49 -10.94 21.66
CA GLN A 102 -1.79 -10.26 22.93
C GLN A 102 -0.57 -10.14 23.83
N ASP A 103 0.33 -11.16 23.84
CA ASP A 103 1.59 -11.12 24.59
C ASP A 103 2.57 -10.15 23.96
N TRP A 104 2.67 -10.16 22.62
CA TRP A 104 3.49 -9.26 21.85
C TRP A 104 3.08 -7.79 22.07
N LEU A 105 1.80 -7.45 21.90
CA LEU A 105 1.30 -6.10 22.18
C LEU A 105 1.48 -5.68 23.63
N GLY A 106 0.97 -6.50 24.59
CA GLY A 106 0.86 -6.09 25.98
C GLY A 106 2.17 -6.12 26.77
N LYS A 107 3.09 -7.03 26.44
CA LYS A 107 4.35 -7.21 27.18
C LYS A 107 5.53 -6.49 26.57
N PHE A 108 5.50 -6.21 25.24
CA PHE A 108 6.66 -5.66 24.53
C PHE A 108 6.33 -4.37 23.79
N ILE A 109 5.37 -4.37 22.88
CA ILE A 109 5.15 -3.21 21.99
C ILE A 109 4.63 -1.99 22.76
N PHE A 110 3.49 -2.08 23.42
CA PHE A 110 2.94 -0.94 24.15
C PHE A 110 3.90 -0.39 25.24
N PRO A 111 4.62 -1.22 26.03
CA PRO A 111 5.64 -0.71 26.94
C PRO A 111 6.83 -0.03 26.25
N ALA A 112 7.28 -0.55 25.10
CA ALA A 112 8.37 0.05 24.32
C ALA A 112 7.92 1.37 23.69
N GLU A 113 6.71 1.42 23.15
CA GLU A 113 6.10 2.63 22.57
C GLU A 113 5.93 3.73 23.62
N ALA A 114 5.37 3.40 24.78
CA ALA A 114 5.18 4.36 25.88
C ALA A 114 6.49 5.02 26.34
N LYS A 115 7.63 4.33 26.23
CA LYS A 115 8.95 4.84 26.62
C LYS A 115 9.66 5.62 25.51
N ASN A 116 9.46 5.26 24.25
CA ASN A 116 10.34 5.69 23.16
C ASN A 116 9.63 6.51 22.08
N VAL A 117 8.31 6.33 21.87
CA VAL A 117 7.60 6.97 20.77
C VAL A 117 7.28 8.44 21.08
N ASN A 118 7.69 9.29 20.16
CA ASN A 118 7.40 10.72 20.11
C ASN A 118 7.48 11.18 18.64
N ALA A 119 7.15 12.43 18.36
CA ALA A 119 7.13 12.96 17.00
C ALA A 119 8.48 12.80 16.24
N ASP A 120 9.62 12.91 16.94
CA ASP A 120 10.94 12.70 16.31
C ASP A 120 11.18 11.22 15.97
N PHE A 121 10.83 10.31 16.88
CA PHE A 121 10.83 8.88 16.62
C PHE A 121 9.99 8.53 15.40
N VAL A 122 8.74 9.01 15.33
CA VAL A 122 7.84 8.73 14.22
C VAL A 122 8.40 9.29 12.92
N ARG A 123 8.90 10.52 12.91
CA ARG A 123 9.53 11.11 11.72
C ARG A 123 10.68 10.25 11.18
N TRP A 124 11.59 9.80 12.06
CA TRP A 124 12.75 8.99 11.62
C TRP A 124 12.37 7.57 11.26
N GLY A 125 11.44 6.97 11.99
CA GLY A 125 10.93 5.63 11.67
C GLY A 125 10.20 5.62 10.34
N THR A 126 9.33 6.60 10.09
CA THR A 126 8.63 6.72 8.80
C THR A 126 9.61 7.00 7.65
N ARG A 127 10.66 7.82 7.84
CA ARG A 127 11.72 8.00 6.83
C ARG A 127 12.42 6.67 6.50
N LEU A 128 12.71 5.85 7.52
CA LEU A 128 13.31 4.52 7.32
C LEU A 128 12.35 3.59 6.58
N GLY A 129 11.07 3.56 6.97
CA GLY A 129 10.03 2.79 6.27
C GLY A 129 9.86 3.23 4.83
N CYS A 130 9.71 4.54 4.57
CA CYS A 130 9.60 5.08 3.21
C CYS A 130 10.84 4.77 2.36
N LEU A 131 12.05 4.86 2.93
CA LEU A 131 13.28 4.50 2.24
C LEU A 131 13.25 3.05 1.75
N GLU A 132 12.88 2.11 2.63
CA GLU A 132 12.80 0.68 2.30
C GLU A 132 11.69 0.40 1.28
N MET A 133 10.49 0.93 1.52
CA MET A 133 9.34 0.78 0.63
C MET A 133 9.62 1.31 -0.78
N LEU A 134 10.19 2.50 -0.92
CA LEU A 134 10.53 3.08 -2.22
C LEU A 134 11.61 2.28 -2.94
N LEU A 135 12.66 1.83 -2.24
CA LEU A 135 13.69 0.97 -2.82
C LEU A 135 13.13 -0.40 -3.22
N GLY A 136 12.07 -0.86 -2.56
CA GLY A 136 11.31 -2.08 -2.87
C GLY A 136 10.19 -1.90 -3.89
N GLY A 137 9.96 -0.68 -4.41
CA GLY A 137 8.97 -0.43 -5.46
C GLY A 137 7.56 -0.09 -4.96
N THR A 138 7.35 0.05 -3.66
CA THR A 138 6.09 0.53 -3.09
C THR A 138 6.01 2.04 -3.29
N THR A 139 4.94 2.52 -3.92
CA THR A 139 4.71 3.94 -4.22
C THR A 139 3.62 4.57 -3.37
N THR A 140 2.74 3.73 -2.82
CA THR A 140 1.64 4.12 -1.93
C THR A 140 1.60 3.18 -0.73
N PHE A 141 1.48 3.72 0.48
CA PHE A 141 1.29 2.93 1.70
C PHE A 141 0.14 3.44 2.54
N THR A 142 -0.46 2.55 3.31
CA THR A 142 -1.52 2.89 4.28
C THR A 142 -0.96 2.68 5.68
N ASP A 143 -0.88 3.75 6.45
CA ASP A 143 -0.36 3.74 7.82
C ASP A 143 -1.46 3.98 8.86
N MET A 144 -1.33 3.37 10.01
CA MET A 144 -2.07 3.72 11.21
C MET A 144 -1.15 3.68 12.42
N TYR A 145 -0.78 4.84 12.90
CA TYR A 145 0.15 4.98 14.01
C TYR A 145 -0.14 6.23 14.84
N TYR A 146 0.81 6.65 15.66
CA TYR A 146 0.77 7.85 16.50
C TYR A 146 1.53 8.99 15.83
N PHE A 147 1.23 10.25 16.16
CA PHE A 147 1.89 11.43 15.59
C PHE A 147 1.85 11.44 14.05
N GLU A 148 0.72 11.13 13.45
CA GLU A 148 0.58 10.99 12.00
C GLU A 148 0.93 12.26 11.20
N ASP A 149 0.91 13.42 11.81
CA ASP A 149 1.40 14.65 11.18
C ASP A 149 2.93 14.57 10.92
N ALA A 150 3.70 13.94 11.83
CA ALA A 150 5.13 13.72 11.62
C ALA A 150 5.40 12.62 10.57
N ALA A 151 4.54 11.59 10.52
CA ALA A 151 4.59 10.58 9.47
C ALA A 151 4.28 11.18 8.09
N ALA A 152 3.25 12.02 7.99
CA ALA A 152 2.86 12.69 6.76
C ALA A 152 3.97 13.60 6.20
N GLU A 153 4.64 14.36 7.06
CA GLU A 153 5.78 15.18 6.65
C GLU A 153 6.94 14.34 6.14
N ALA A 154 7.27 13.22 6.82
CA ALA A 154 8.32 12.30 6.40
C ALA A 154 7.99 11.64 5.05
N ALA A 155 6.74 11.23 4.83
CA ALA A 155 6.28 10.67 3.56
C ALA A 155 6.37 11.70 2.42
N LYS A 156 6.00 12.97 2.67
CA LYS A 156 6.15 14.07 1.69
C LYS A 156 7.61 14.34 1.36
N GLU A 157 8.50 14.36 2.35
CA GLU A 157 9.95 14.49 2.13
C GLU A 157 10.49 13.35 1.27
N ALA A 158 10.00 12.12 1.49
CA ALA A 158 10.35 10.96 0.68
C ALA A 158 9.80 11.04 -0.75
N GLY A 159 8.79 11.88 -1.00
CA GLY A 159 8.04 11.92 -2.25
C GLY A 159 7.13 10.70 -2.41
N MET A 160 6.70 10.09 -1.31
CA MET A 160 5.86 8.88 -1.30
C MET A 160 4.40 9.22 -1.00
N ARG A 161 3.47 8.50 -1.62
CA ARG A 161 2.04 8.65 -1.33
C ARG A 161 1.68 7.89 -0.06
N GLY A 162 0.90 8.51 0.84
CA GLY A 162 0.42 7.89 2.08
C GLY A 162 -1.10 8.05 2.27
N VAL A 163 -1.76 6.97 2.67
CA VAL A 163 -3.10 6.99 3.26
C VAL A 163 -2.88 6.83 4.76
N LEU A 164 -2.92 7.93 5.51
CA LEU A 164 -2.37 8.00 6.85
C LEU A 164 -3.47 8.29 7.89
N GLY A 165 -3.57 7.45 8.90
CA GLY A 165 -4.61 7.52 9.92
C GLY A 165 -4.07 7.55 11.34
N GLU A 166 -4.37 8.64 12.07
CA GLU A 166 -4.08 8.72 13.50
C GLU A 166 -4.79 7.63 14.28
N THR A 167 -4.02 6.87 15.07
CA THR A 167 -4.56 5.77 15.87
C THR A 167 -5.46 6.27 16.99
N ILE A 168 -6.69 5.77 17.03
CA ILE A 168 -7.65 5.98 18.11
C ILE A 168 -7.74 4.69 18.92
N ILE A 169 -7.37 4.76 20.22
CA ILE A 169 -7.33 3.60 21.11
C ILE A 169 -7.90 3.97 22.48
N GLY A 170 -8.49 2.99 23.19
CA GLY A 170 -9.26 3.19 24.41
C GLY A 170 -8.45 3.45 25.69
N PHE A 171 -7.14 3.53 25.61
CA PHE A 171 -6.23 3.79 26.72
C PHE A 171 -5.19 4.87 26.33
N PRO A 172 -4.43 5.44 27.31
CA PRO A 172 -3.43 6.46 27.01
C PRO A 172 -2.35 5.97 26.03
N ALA A 173 -2.24 6.66 24.89
CA ALA A 173 -1.24 6.47 23.85
C ALA A 173 -0.09 7.49 24.01
N PRO A 174 1.03 7.32 23.29
CA PRO A 174 2.19 8.21 23.39
C PRO A 174 1.87 9.69 23.11
N ASP A 175 0.93 9.98 22.22
CA ASP A 175 0.56 11.32 21.78
C ASP A 175 -0.81 11.79 22.31
N ASN A 176 -1.72 10.87 22.60
CA ASN A 176 -3.08 11.19 23.02
C ASN A 176 -3.47 10.42 24.30
N LYS A 177 -3.90 11.14 25.33
CA LYS A 177 -4.23 10.53 26.64
C LYS A 177 -5.61 9.88 26.65
N THR A 178 -6.51 10.32 25.79
CA THR A 178 -7.88 9.81 25.71
C THR A 178 -8.33 9.65 24.26
N PRO A 179 -9.30 8.76 23.97
CA PRO A 179 -9.91 8.69 22.64
C PRO A 179 -10.46 10.02 22.12
N ALA A 180 -10.95 10.87 23.02
CA ALA A 180 -11.44 12.20 22.67
C ALA A 180 -10.30 13.13 22.21
N ASP A 181 -9.09 13.00 22.79
CA ASP A 181 -7.90 13.73 22.34
C ASP A 181 -7.47 13.24 20.95
N ALA A 182 -7.45 11.93 20.74
CA ALA A 182 -7.12 11.31 19.45
C ALA A 182 -8.12 11.73 18.34
N LEU A 183 -9.42 11.75 18.63
CA LEU A 183 -10.44 12.26 17.70
C LEU A 183 -10.20 13.74 17.34
N ARG A 184 -9.83 14.58 18.32
CA ARG A 184 -9.49 15.99 18.06
C ARG A 184 -8.21 16.15 17.25
N PHE A 185 -7.19 15.31 17.51
CA PHE A 185 -5.99 15.29 16.71
C PHE A 185 -6.32 14.88 15.26
N THR A 186 -7.05 13.79 15.09
CA THR A 186 -7.50 13.30 13.78
C THR A 186 -8.26 14.38 13.00
N GLU A 187 -9.18 15.12 13.65
CA GLU A 187 -9.91 16.20 12.98
C GLU A 187 -8.99 17.31 12.47
N ARG A 188 -7.98 17.70 13.25
CA ARG A 188 -6.97 18.68 12.79
C ARG A 188 -6.12 18.13 11.67
N PHE A 189 -5.74 16.85 11.74
CA PHE A 189 -4.99 16.16 10.72
C PHE A 189 -5.75 16.09 9.38
N LEU A 190 -7.02 15.67 9.44
CA LEU A 190 -7.92 15.67 8.28
C LEU A 190 -8.05 17.05 7.63
N THR A 191 -8.17 18.07 8.45
CA THR A 191 -8.26 19.47 7.98
C THR A 191 -6.95 19.94 7.34
N ARG A 192 -5.82 19.64 7.96
CA ARG A 192 -4.48 20.07 7.50
C ARG A 192 -4.11 19.49 6.15
N PHE A 193 -4.40 18.21 5.92
CA PHE A 193 -4.01 17.50 4.71
C PHE A 193 -5.15 17.35 3.68
N ALA A 194 -6.25 18.05 3.86
CA ALA A 194 -7.36 18.05 2.91
C ALA A 194 -6.87 18.50 1.51
N GLY A 195 -7.01 17.65 0.50
CA GLY A 195 -6.63 17.95 -0.88
C GLY A 195 -5.11 17.93 -1.16
N ASP A 196 -4.28 17.42 -0.25
CA ASP A 196 -2.85 17.22 -0.51
C ASP A 196 -2.63 16.21 -1.65
N SER A 197 -1.64 16.43 -2.49
CA SER A 197 -1.39 15.61 -3.67
C SER A 197 -0.78 14.25 -3.37
N LEU A 198 -0.11 14.10 -2.22
CA LEU A 198 0.52 12.87 -1.78
C LEU A 198 -0.16 12.26 -0.56
N ILE A 199 -0.70 13.07 0.36
CA ILE A 199 -1.27 12.56 1.60
C ILE A 199 -2.80 12.53 1.53
N VAL A 200 -3.35 11.35 1.74
CA VAL A 200 -4.79 11.11 1.94
C VAL A 200 -5.00 10.85 3.43
N PRO A 201 -5.49 11.83 4.19
CA PRO A 201 -5.67 11.64 5.62
C PRO A 201 -6.85 10.70 5.91
N ALA A 202 -6.69 9.82 6.89
CA ALA A 202 -7.63 8.79 7.28
C ALA A 202 -7.99 8.86 8.77
N VAL A 203 -8.99 8.09 9.18
CA VAL A 203 -9.38 7.88 10.58
C VAL A 203 -9.08 6.44 10.96
N ALA A 204 -8.30 6.19 12.00
CA ALA A 204 -7.80 4.87 12.31
C ALA A 204 -8.14 4.39 13.74
N PRO A 205 -9.41 4.03 14.06
CA PRO A 205 -9.71 3.32 15.29
C PRO A 205 -9.02 1.95 15.24
N HIS A 206 -8.14 1.67 16.22
CA HIS A 206 -7.25 0.50 16.19
C HIS A 206 -7.98 -0.82 15.90
N ALA A 207 -8.91 -1.19 16.77
CA ALA A 207 -9.70 -2.42 16.64
C ALA A 207 -10.99 -2.31 17.48
N LEU A 208 -11.94 -3.23 17.24
CA LEU A 208 -13.17 -3.34 18.03
C LEU A 208 -12.87 -3.56 19.53
N TYR A 209 -11.98 -4.48 19.85
CA TYR A 209 -11.65 -4.85 21.23
C TYR A 209 -10.81 -3.79 21.97
N MET A 210 -10.28 -2.81 21.27
CA MET A 210 -9.49 -1.71 21.84
C MET A 210 -10.28 -0.41 22.01
N ASN A 211 -11.55 -0.37 21.61
CA ASN A 211 -12.35 0.86 21.63
C ASN A 211 -13.75 0.62 22.20
N SER A 212 -14.38 1.66 22.74
CA SER A 212 -15.78 1.64 23.07
C SER A 212 -16.66 1.82 21.83
N ASP A 213 -17.94 1.40 21.93
CA ASP A 213 -18.92 1.59 20.85
C ASP A 213 -19.09 3.07 20.48
N GLU A 214 -19.07 3.96 21.50
CA GLU A 214 -19.18 5.41 21.32
C GLU A 214 -17.98 5.95 20.54
N THR A 215 -16.76 5.50 20.87
CA THR A 215 -15.54 5.89 20.17
C THR A 215 -15.59 5.45 18.69
N LEU A 216 -15.99 4.21 18.43
CA LEU A 216 -16.11 3.67 17.06
C LEU A 216 -17.15 4.45 16.24
N LYS A 217 -18.31 4.74 16.81
CA LYS A 217 -19.34 5.58 16.16
C LYS A 217 -18.85 7.00 15.90
N ALA A 218 -18.13 7.60 16.86
CA ALA A 218 -17.57 8.94 16.71
C ALA A 218 -16.48 8.96 15.62
N ALA A 219 -15.62 7.95 15.55
CA ALA A 219 -14.60 7.80 14.50
C ALA A 219 -15.25 7.70 13.11
N ARG A 220 -16.31 6.89 12.95
CA ARG A 220 -17.05 6.79 11.68
C ARG A 220 -17.74 8.11 11.33
N ALA A 221 -18.37 8.77 12.28
CA ALA A 221 -19.00 10.08 12.06
C ALA A 221 -17.98 11.12 11.59
N LEU A 222 -16.78 11.14 12.20
CA LEU A 222 -15.68 12.00 11.81
C LEU A 222 -15.22 11.69 10.37
N ALA A 223 -14.98 10.42 10.04
CA ALA A 223 -14.59 10.01 8.70
C ALA A 223 -15.62 10.43 7.64
N ASN A 224 -16.91 10.25 7.91
CA ASN A 224 -17.98 10.63 6.98
C ASN A 224 -18.06 12.15 6.77
N ARG A 225 -17.84 12.94 7.82
CA ARG A 225 -17.84 14.42 7.73
C ARG A 225 -16.75 14.95 6.80
N PHE A 226 -15.59 14.28 6.77
CA PHE A 226 -14.46 14.64 5.91
C PHE A 226 -14.35 13.82 4.62
N HIS A 227 -15.29 12.91 4.37
CA HIS A 227 -15.21 11.94 3.26
C HIS A 227 -13.90 11.13 3.27
N ALA A 228 -13.33 10.92 4.45
CA ALA A 228 -12.07 10.23 4.66
C ALA A 228 -12.27 8.70 4.77
N PRO A 229 -11.30 7.88 4.37
CA PRO A 229 -11.31 6.45 4.66
C PRO A 229 -11.17 6.21 6.17
N LEU A 230 -11.71 5.07 6.62
CA LEU A 230 -11.50 4.56 7.97
C LEU A 230 -10.70 3.25 7.85
N VAL A 231 -9.62 3.13 8.61
CA VAL A 231 -8.74 1.96 8.66
C VAL A 231 -8.89 1.29 10.01
N ILE A 232 -9.03 -0.05 10.06
CA ILE A 232 -9.29 -0.78 11.32
C ILE A 232 -8.86 -2.25 11.19
N HIS A 233 -8.26 -2.83 12.26
CA HIS A 233 -8.02 -4.27 12.35
C HIS A 233 -9.31 -5.01 12.64
N VAL A 234 -9.58 -6.11 11.91
CA VAL A 234 -10.85 -6.85 11.99
C VAL A 234 -10.60 -8.35 11.92
N ALA A 235 -11.11 -9.07 12.91
CA ALA A 235 -11.15 -10.54 12.95
C ALA A 235 -9.77 -11.17 12.63
N GLU A 236 -8.72 -10.59 13.21
CA GLU A 236 -7.34 -11.00 13.00
C GLU A 236 -7.05 -12.35 13.64
N THR A 237 -7.47 -12.55 14.90
CA THR A 237 -7.22 -13.78 15.62
C THR A 237 -8.52 -14.51 15.97
N LYS A 238 -8.42 -15.85 16.10
CA LYS A 238 -9.55 -16.64 16.59
C LYS A 238 -10.02 -16.19 17.97
N LYS A 239 -9.09 -15.77 18.83
CA LYS A 239 -9.40 -15.26 20.16
C LYS A 239 -10.27 -14.00 20.11
N GLU A 240 -9.99 -13.06 19.23
CA GLU A 240 -10.84 -11.87 19.03
C GLU A 240 -12.28 -12.26 18.71
N VAL A 241 -12.44 -13.21 17.77
CA VAL A 241 -13.77 -13.69 17.36
C VAL A 241 -14.48 -14.42 18.48
N ASP A 242 -13.79 -15.34 19.19
CA ASP A 242 -14.36 -16.10 20.28
C ASP A 242 -14.78 -15.19 21.45
N ASP A 243 -13.96 -14.22 21.82
CA ASP A 243 -14.26 -13.25 22.88
C ASP A 243 -15.47 -12.37 22.52
N GLU A 244 -15.57 -11.91 21.28
CA GLU A 244 -16.68 -11.09 20.83
C GLU A 244 -17.99 -11.92 20.74
N MET A 245 -17.91 -13.15 20.25
CA MET A 245 -19.03 -14.08 20.25
C MET A 245 -19.53 -14.39 21.67
N ALA A 246 -18.63 -14.57 22.63
CA ALA A 246 -19.00 -14.79 24.03
C ALA A 246 -19.64 -13.54 24.66
N LYS A 247 -19.15 -12.35 24.31
CA LYS A 247 -19.60 -11.07 24.88
C LYS A 247 -20.92 -10.59 24.29
N ARG A 248 -21.08 -10.68 22.96
CA ARG A 248 -22.18 -10.02 22.22
C ARG A 248 -23.02 -10.97 21.35
N HIS A 249 -22.66 -12.24 21.28
CA HIS A 249 -23.28 -13.23 20.38
C HIS A 249 -23.25 -12.82 18.92
N ARG A 250 -22.19 -12.12 18.53
CA ARG A 250 -21.91 -11.63 17.17
C ARG A 250 -20.42 -11.75 16.85
N THR A 251 -20.11 -11.89 15.56
CA THR A 251 -18.74 -11.77 15.08
C THR A 251 -18.25 -10.32 15.18
N PRO A 252 -16.93 -10.06 15.16
CA PRO A 252 -16.40 -8.69 15.07
C PRO A 252 -16.97 -7.91 13.88
N VAL A 253 -17.08 -8.54 12.70
CA VAL A 253 -17.68 -7.93 11.50
C VAL A 253 -19.16 -7.60 11.74
N GLY A 254 -19.93 -8.54 12.28
CA GLY A 254 -21.34 -8.31 12.58
C GLY A 254 -21.57 -7.22 13.63
N THR A 255 -20.67 -7.08 14.61
CA THR A 255 -20.73 -6.01 15.61
C THR A 255 -20.38 -4.66 14.98
N LEU A 256 -19.30 -4.56 14.21
CA LEU A 256 -18.90 -3.32 13.53
C LEU A 256 -19.98 -2.82 12.55
N ASP A 257 -20.64 -3.74 11.84
CA ASP A 257 -21.76 -3.41 10.97
C ASP A 257 -22.96 -2.87 11.77
N ALA A 258 -23.34 -3.55 12.86
CA ALA A 258 -24.42 -3.12 13.73
C ALA A 258 -24.16 -1.75 14.38
N LEU A 259 -22.89 -1.40 14.65
CA LEU A 259 -22.48 -0.08 15.12
C LEU A 259 -22.44 0.96 14.01
N GLY A 260 -22.60 0.57 12.74
CA GLY A 260 -22.53 1.44 11.57
C GLY A 260 -21.11 1.84 11.17
N VAL A 261 -20.08 1.14 11.66
CA VAL A 261 -18.67 1.46 11.35
C VAL A 261 -18.37 1.30 9.86
N PHE A 262 -19.07 0.39 9.18
CA PHE A 262 -18.93 0.16 7.74
C PHE A 262 -19.80 1.09 6.86
N ASN A 263 -20.46 2.11 7.42
CA ASN A 263 -21.28 3.05 6.67
C ASN A 263 -20.42 4.15 6.00
N GLY A 264 -19.46 3.76 5.17
CA GLY A 264 -18.52 4.62 4.44
C GLY A 264 -17.26 3.88 4.06
N ARG A 265 -16.37 4.50 3.29
CA ARG A 265 -15.11 3.86 2.86
C ARG A 265 -14.37 3.31 4.08
N THR A 266 -14.11 2.01 4.04
CA THR A 266 -13.41 1.31 5.12
C THR A 266 -12.36 0.36 4.55
N VAL A 267 -11.20 0.33 5.18
CA VAL A 267 -10.13 -0.66 4.97
C VAL A 267 -10.07 -1.52 6.23
N ALA A 268 -10.39 -2.80 6.08
CA ALA A 268 -10.33 -3.79 7.17
C ALA A 268 -9.05 -4.61 7.02
N ALA A 269 -8.11 -4.46 7.96
CA ALA A 269 -6.87 -5.23 7.97
C ALA A 269 -7.11 -6.66 8.48
N HIS A 270 -6.33 -7.61 7.94
CA HIS A 270 -6.29 -9.05 8.25
C HIS A 270 -7.49 -9.84 7.77
N CYS A 271 -8.66 -9.69 8.37
CA CYS A 271 -9.88 -10.44 8.02
C CYS A 271 -9.66 -11.96 7.92
N VAL A 272 -8.96 -12.54 8.92
CA VAL A 272 -8.54 -13.95 8.92
C VAL A 272 -9.72 -14.89 9.24
N TRP A 273 -10.48 -14.55 10.29
CA TRP A 273 -11.53 -15.42 10.82
C TRP A 273 -12.93 -14.91 10.43
N LEU A 274 -13.30 -15.11 9.16
CA LEU A 274 -14.57 -14.67 8.60
C LEU A 274 -15.53 -15.85 8.37
N THR A 275 -16.80 -15.63 8.65
CA THR A 275 -17.90 -16.48 8.20
C THR A 275 -18.42 -16.05 6.83
N GLU A 276 -19.24 -16.89 6.15
CA GLU A 276 -19.94 -16.49 4.92
C GLU A 276 -20.83 -15.26 5.13
N ALA A 277 -21.46 -15.14 6.32
CA ALA A 277 -22.26 -13.97 6.67
C ALA A 277 -21.43 -12.71 6.81
N ASP A 278 -20.21 -12.81 7.39
CA ASP A 278 -19.28 -11.70 7.49
C ASP A 278 -18.84 -11.22 6.11
N MET A 279 -18.47 -12.14 5.22
CA MET A 279 -18.09 -11.81 3.85
C MET A 279 -19.24 -11.15 3.08
N ALA A 280 -20.49 -11.61 3.30
CA ALA A 280 -21.66 -10.95 2.71
C ALA A 280 -21.84 -9.51 3.21
N ILE A 281 -21.59 -9.23 4.49
CA ILE A 281 -21.60 -7.88 5.06
C ILE A 281 -20.49 -7.02 4.42
N LEU A 282 -19.25 -7.51 4.40
CA LEU A 282 -18.11 -6.78 3.81
C LEU A 282 -18.39 -6.42 2.35
N LYS A 283 -18.94 -7.35 1.57
CA LYS A 283 -19.36 -7.10 0.18
C LYS A 283 -20.47 -6.05 0.08
N ALA A 284 -21.52 -6.18 0.88
CA ALA A 284 -22.66 -5.28 0.84
C ALA A 284 -22.31 -3.84 1.25
N ARG A 285 -21.30 -3.69 2.11
CA ARG A 285 -20.79 -2.41 2.61
C ARG A 285 -19.61 -1.85 1.80
N ASP A 286 -19.18 -2.53 0.74
CA ASP A 286 -18.01 -2.17 -0.07
C ASP A 286 -16.75 -1.96 0.78
N VAL A 287 -16.53 -2.83 1.78
CA VAL A 287 -15.34 -2.82 2.63
C VAL A 287 -14.16 -3.40 1.86
N GLY A 288 -13.07 -2.67 1.76
CA GLY A 288 -11.81 -3.18 1.24
C GLY A 288 -11.05 -3.96 2.31
N VAL A 289 -10.42 -5.06 1.92
CA VAL A 289 -9.64 -5.91 2.83
C VAL A 289 -8.16 -5.77 2.54
N ALA A 290 -7.37 -5.43 3.56
CA ALA A 290 -5.91 -5.48 3.52
C ALA A 290 -5.45 -6.85 4.05
N HIS A 291 -5.06 -7.74 3.16
CA HIS A 291 -4.52 -9.06 3.51
C HIS A 291 -3.04 -8.96 3.84
N CYS A 292 -2.65 -9.45 5.01
CA CYS A 292 -1.30 -9.37 5.54
C CYS A 292 -0.73 -10.80 5.74
N PRO A 293 -0.34 -11.52 4.67
CA PRO A 293 0.04 -12.92 4.77
C PRO A 293 1.25 -13.16 5.69
N SER A 294 2.32 -12.36 5.60
CA SER A 294 3.49 -12.48 6.47
C SER A 294 3.11 -12.34 7.94
N SER A 295 2.37 -11.29 8.28
CA SER A 295 1.94 -11.03 9.66
C SER A 295 1.03 -12.13 10.19
N ASN A 296 0.03 -12.55 9.43
CA ASN A 296 -0.88 -13.61 9.83
C ASN A 296 -0.14 -14.93 10.09
N MET A 297 0.95 -15.20 9.35
CA MET A 297 1.81 -16.37 9.54
C MET A 297 2.73 -16.21 10.75
N MET A 298 3.42 -15.07 10.90
CA MET A 298 4.34 -14.80 12.01
C MET A 298 3.65 -14.86 13.37
N LEU A 299 2.45 -14.29 13.47
CA LEU A 299 1.63 -14.29 14.68
C LEU A 299 0.79 -15.57 14.85
N ALA A 300 0.87 -16.50 13.89
CA ALA A 300 0.02 -17.69 13.81
C ALA A 300 -1.49 -17.37 13.95
N SER A 301 -1.89 -16.23 13.40
CA SER A 301 -3.28 -15.77 13.43
C SER A 301 -4.22 -16.67 12.62
N GLY A 302 -3.72 -17.27 11.54
CA GLY A 302 -4.45 -18.18 10.67
C GLY A 302 -4.32 -17.81 9.19
N VAL A 303 -5.18 -18.40 8.34
CA VAL A 303 -5.22 -18.16 6.91
C VAL A 303 -6.52 -17.49 6.53
N ALA A 304 -6.44 -16.25 6.02
CA ALA A 304 -7.62 -15.53 5.54
C ALA A 304 -8.21 -16.20 4.29
N PRO A 305 -9.56 -16.24 4.13
CA PRO A 305 -10.22 -16.91 3.02
C PRO A 305 -10.21 -16.04 1.74
N VAL A 306 -9.00 -15.68 1.24
CA VAL A 306 -8.81 -14.69 0.17
C VAL A 306 -9.49 -15.11 -1.13
N GLU A 307 -9.34 -16.37 -1.54
CA GLU A 307 -10.03 -16.90 -2.73
C GLU A 307 -11.54 -16.71 -2.65
N ARG A 308 -12.12 -17.01 -1.48
CA ARG A 308 -13.56 -16.86 -1.27
C ARG A 308 -14.01 -15.40 -1.30
N MET A 309 -13.21 -14.49 -0.69
CA MET A 309 -13.47 -13.05 -0.74
C MET A 309 -13.44 -12.52 -2.18
N LEU A 310 -12.43 -12.88 -2.94
CA LEU A 310 -12.30 -12.49 -4.35
C LEU A 310 -13.45 -13.04 -5.20
N ALA A 311 -13.84 -14.31 -5.01
CA ALA A 311 -14.97 -14.93 -5.71
C ALA A 311 -16.31 -14.23 -5.42
N LEU A 312 -16.48 -13.65 -4.24
CA LEU A 312 -17.63 -12.81 -3.87
C LEU A 312 -17.51 -11.37 -4.40
N GLY A 313 -16.37 -11.01 -5.02
CA GLY A 313 -16.09 -9.68 -5.53
C GLY A 313 -15.79 -8.66 -4.42
N ILE A 314 -15.30 -9.09 -3.26
CA ILE A 314 -14.72 -8.21 -2.24
C ILE A 314 -13.36 -7.74 -2.74
N HIS A 315 -13.06 -6.46 -2.58
CA HIS A 315 -11.75 -5.91 -2.94
C HIS A 315 -10.71 -6.32 -1.90
N VAL A 316 -9.64 -6.99 -2.36
CA VAL A 316 -8.54 -7.43 -1.50
C VAL A 316 -7.24 -6.83 -2.04
N GLY A 317 -6.48 -6.19 -1.17
CA GLY A 317 -5.12 -5.72 -1.38
C GLY A 317 -4.14 -6.47 -0.49
N LEU A 318 -2.86 -6.17 -0.62
CA LEU A 318 -1.78 -6.71 0.23
C LEU A 318 -1.20 -5.64 1.12
N GLY A 319 -0.72 -6.02 2.31
CA GLY A 319 0.04 -5.17 3.20
C GLY A 319 1.00 -5.98 4.05
N PRO A 320 2.23 -5.50 4.30
CA PRO A 320 3.22 -6.21 5.11
C PRO A 320 2.97 -6.09 6.62
N ASP A 321 2.07 -5.19 7.07
CA ASP A 321 1.86 -4.87 8.47
C ASP A 321 3.09 -4.20 9.13
N GLY A 322 3.15 -4.14 10.45
CA GLY A 322 4.25 -3.50 11.19
C GLY A 322 5.53 -4.32 11.23
N PRO A 323 6.70 -3.71 11.00
CA PRO A 323 7.97 -4.44 10.93
C PRO A 323 8.64 -4.64 12.30
N ALA A 324 7.87 -4.92 13.34
CA ALA A 324 8.36 -5.05 14.72
C ALA A 324 7.98 -6.37 15.38
N GLY A 325 7.94 -7.46 14.61
CA GLY A 325 7.64 -8.81 15.08
C GLY A 325 6.36 -9.40 14.53
N SER A 326 5.36 -8.59 14.13
CA SER A 326 4.23 -9.06 13.30
C SER A 326 4.70 -9.33 11.87
N ASN A 327 5.62 -8.53 11.37
CA ASN A 327 6.51 -8.76 10.24
C ASN A 327 7.88 -8.15 10.60
N ASN A 328 8.87 -8.20 9.70
CA ASN A 328 10.17 -7.57 9.93
C ASN A 328 10.68 -6.79 8.70
N ASP A 329 9.90 -6.64 7.63
CA ASP A 329 10.21 -5.81 6.47
C ASP A 329 8.95 -5.22 5.80
N PHE A 330 9.15 -4.44 4.71
CA PHE A 330 8.08 -3.88 3.90
C PHE A 330 8.12 -4.43 2.46
N ASN A 331 8.38 -5.73 2.32
CA ASN A 331 8.66 -6.38 1.05
C ASN A 331 7.40 -6.87 0.34
N MET A 332 6.78 -6.03 -0.48
CA MET A 332 5.57 -6.39 -1.25
C MET A 332 5.78 -7.54 -2.24
N PHE A 333 7.01 -7.82 -2.70
CA PHE A 333 7.29 -9.01 -3.52
C PHE A 333 7.13 -10.30 -2.70
N GLU A 334 7.49 -10.26 -1.43
CA GLU A 334 7.29 -11.39 -0.52
C GLU A 334 5.80 -11.57 -0.20
N GLU A 335 5.09 -10.49 0.06
CA GLU A 335 3.64 -10.54 0.29
C GLU A 335 2.88 -11.17 -0.89
N MET A 336 3.25 -10.83 -2.15
CA MET A 336 2.67 -11.46 -3.34
C MET A 336 2.96 -12.95 -3.40
N ASP A 337 4.20 -13.36 -3.18
CA ASP A 337 4.65 -14.76 -3.23
C ASP A 337 3.96 -15.60 -2.15
N LEU A 338 3.94 -15.11 -0.92
CA LEU A 338 3.30 -15.76 0.21
C LEU A 338 1.77 -15.85 0.06
N ALA A 339 1.11 -14.77 -0.34
CA ALA A 339 -0.33 -14.78 -0.58
C ALA A 339 -0.70 -15.88 -1.58
N ALA A 340 0.01 -15.96 -2.73
CA ALA A 340 -0.25 -16.97 -3.74
C ALA A 340 0.00 -18.40 -3.23
N LYS A 341 1.15 -18.67 -2.60
CA LYS A 341 1.52 -20.01 -2.14
C LYS A 341 0.65 -20.48 -0.98
N LEU A 342 0.32 -19.59 -0.05
CA LEU A 342 -0.51 -19.91 1.10
C LEU A 342 -1.91 -20.36 0.68
N GLN A 343 -2.55 -19.65 -0.26
CA GLN A 343 -3.87 -20.07 -0.75
C GLN A 343 -3.79 -21.42 -1.50
N LYS A 344 -2.74 -21.65 -2.31
CA LYS A 344 -2.55 -22.94 -3.02
C LYS A 344 -2.44 -24.12 -2.06
N VAL A 345 -1.61 -24.00 -1.03
CA VAL A 345 -1.41 -25.10 -0.06
C VAL A 345 -2.64 -25.32 0.80
N THR A 346 -3.37 -24.24 1.15
CA THR A 346 -4.59 -24.33 1.96
C THR A 346 -5.76 -24.97 1.18
N ALA A 347 -5.90 -24.60 -0.09
CA ALA A 347 -6.93 -25.14 -0.97
C ALA A 347 -6.56 -26.55 -1.54
N LEU A 348 -5.31 -26.97 -1.41
CA LEU A 348 -4.74 -28.15 -2.12
C LEU A 348 -4.95 -28.05 -3.64
N ASP A 349 -4.95 -26.83 -4.17
CA ASP A 349 -5.16 -26.53 -5.58
C ASP A 349 -4.04 -25.60 -6.10
N PRO A 350 -3.19 -26.04 -7.04
CA PRO A 350 -2.14 -25.20 -7.61
C PRO A 350 -2.67 -24.03 -8.44
N GLN A 351 -3.95 -24.01 -8.79
CA GLN A 351 -4.58 -22.92 -9.54
C GLN A 351 -5.14 -21.81 -8.62
N ALA A 352 -5.30 -22.08 -7.33
CA ALA A 352 -5.75 -21.08 -6.37
C ALA A 352 -4.80 -19.87 -6.37
N LEU A 353 -5.34 -18.67 -6.35
CA LEU A 353 -4.66 -17.38 -6.35
C LEU A 353 -3.47 -17.30 -7.30
N SER A 354 -3.77 -17.08 -8.57
CA SER A 354 -2.76 -17.02 -9.65
C SER A 354 -1.76 -15.87 -9.44
N ALA A 355 -0.62 -15.92 -10.14
CA ALA A 355 0.35 -14.80 -10.16
C ALA A 355 -0.31 -13.47 -10.60
N ALA A 356 -1.15 -13.51 -11.63
CA ALA A 356 -1.88 -12.33 -12.08
C ALA A 356 -2.78 -11.75 -10.98
N THR A 357 -3.46 -12.60 -10.22
CA THR A 357 -4.28 -12.19 -9.08
C THR A 357 -3.43 -11.57 -7.97
N ALA A 358 -2.29 -12.19 -7.61
CA ALA A 358 -1.39 -11.66 -6.58
C ALA A 358 -0.79 -10.29 -6.98
N LEU A 359 -0.36 -10.12 -8.23
CA LEU A 359 0.12 -8.84 -8.73
C LEU A 359 -1.00 -7.78 -8.75
N ALA A 360 -2.20 -8.18 -9.17
CA ALA A 360 -3.35 -7.28 -9.11
C ALA A 360 -3.66 -6.83 -7.67
N MET A 361 -3.58 -7.72 -6.67
CA MET A 361 -3.76 -7.36 -5.25
C MET A 361 -2.73 -6.34 -4.77
N ALA A 362 -1.49 -6.42 -5.25
CA ALA A 362 -0.41 -5.48 -4.91
C ALA A 362 -0.46 -4.17 -5.73
N THR A 363 -1.38 -4.03 -6.68
CA THR A 363 -1.48 -2.89 -7.59
C THR A 363 -2.92 -2.38 -7.68
N ILE A 364 -3.67 -2.71 -8.74
CA ILE A 364 -5.05 -2.22 -8.95
C ILE A 364 -6.03 -2.72 -7.88
N GLY A 365 -5.82 -3.89 -7.30
CA GLY A 365 -6.60 -4.41 -6.16
C GLY A 365 -6.40 -3.55 -4.93
N GLY A 366 -5.13 -3.25 -4.58
CA GLY A 366 -4.80 -2.31 -3.50
C GLY A 366 -5.43 -0.93 -3.72
N ALA A 367 -5.36 -0.41 -4.95
CA ALA A 367 -6.01 0.85 -5.29
C ALA A 367 -7.55 0.81 -5.05
N ARG A 368 -8.22 -0.31 -5.38
CA ARG A 368 -9.66 -0.50 -5.12
C ARG A 368 -9.97 -0.54 -3.64
N VAL A 369 -9.14 -1.23 -2.84
CA VAL A 369 -9.26 -1.23 -1.37
C VAL A 369 -9.27 0.18 -0.82
N LEU A 370 -8.38 1.04 -1.34
CA LEU A 370 -8.25 2.44 -0.92
C LEU A 370 -9.29 3.37 -1.57
N GLY A 371 -10.06 2.91 -2.58
CA GLY A 371 -10.96 3.75 -3.37
C GLY A 371 -10.25 4.70 -4.31
N MET A 372 -9.04 4.35 -4.73
CA MET A 372 -8.14 5.17 -5.56
C MET A 372 -7.90 4.56 -6.95
N GLU A 373 -8.67 3.57 -7.38
CA GLU A 373 -8.49 2.84 -8.63
C GLU A 373 -8.62 3.70 -9.89
N LYS A 374 -9.22 4.88 -9.78
CA LYS A 374 -9.28 5.88 -10.86
C LYS A 374 -8.02 6.73 -10.97
N GLU A 375 -7.21 6.77 -9.91
CA GLU A 375 -6.01 7.60 -9.82
C GLU A 375 -4.71 6.80 -9.97
N ILE A 376 -4.62 5.60 -9.37
CA ILE A 376 -3.40 4.79 -9.28
C ILE A 376 -3.68 3.29 -9.52
N GLY A 377 -2.65 2.47 -9.46
CA GLY A 377 -2.73 1.00 -9.46
C GLY A 377 -2.70 0.36 -10.84
N SER A 378 -2.75 1.14 -11.91
CA SER A 378 -2.56 0.65 -13.29
C SER A 378 -1.93 1.72 -14.17
N LEU A 379 -1.26 1.31 -15.25
CA LEU A 379 -0.69 2.23 -16.24
C LEU A 379 -1.73 2.51 -17.32
N GLU A 380 -2.45 3.60 -17.16
CA GLU A 380 -3.49 4.05 -18.08
C GLU A 380 -3.44 5.57 -18.25
N ALA A 381 -3.76 6.05 -19.47
CA ALA A 381 -3.81 7.49 -19.72
C ALA A 381 -4.78 8.20 -18.76
N GLY A 382 -4.34 9.32 -18.21
CA GLY A 382 -5.07 10.12 -17.24
C GLY A 382 -4.82 9.75 -15.77
N LYS A 383 -4.33 8.56 -15.45
CA LYS A 383 -3.94 8.19 -14.10
C LYS A 383 -2.61 8.84 -13.67
N ARG A 384 -2.35 8.86 -12.38
CA ARG A 384 -1.09 9.35 -11.84
C ARG A 384 0.06 8.46 -12.28
N ALA A 385 1.20 9.05 -12.53
CA ALA A 385 2.40 8.33 -12.94
C ALA A 385 3.13 7.78 -11.70
N ASP A 386 2.57 6.72 -11.12
CA ASP A 386 3.16 5.91 -10.07
C ASP A 386 3.59 4.58 -10.72
N MET A 387 4.89 4.38 -10.93
CA MET A 387 5.39 3.23 -11.68
C MET A 387 6.80 2.83 -11.26
N ILE A 388 7.12 1.55 -11.48
CA ILE A 388 8.41 0.94 -11.13
C ILE A 388 9.05 0.26 -12.34
N VAL A 389 10.36 0.24 -12.33
CA VAL A 389 11.16 -0.56 -13.25
C VAL A 389 11.87 -1.65 -12.46
N VAL A 390 11.63 -2.89 -12.83
CA VAL A 390 12.25 -4.08 -12.22
C VAL A 390 13.16 -4.74 -13.24
N ARG A 391 14.42 -4.95 -12.87
CA ARG A 391 15.46 -5.42 -13.77
C ARG A 391 15.36 -6.92 -14.06
N LEU A 392 15.75 -7.31 -15.27
CA LEU A 392 15.77 -8.69 -15.75
C LEU A 392 17.18 -9.22 -16.03
N ASP A 393 18.22 -8.41 -15.77
CA ASP A 393 19.64 -8.73 -15.99
C ASP A 393 20.30 -9.43 -14.77
N ARG A 394 19.53 -10.28 -14.07
CA ARG A 394 19.96 -11.05 -12.88
C ARG A 394 19.75 -12.55 -13.09
N ALA A 395 20.53 -13.34 -12.37
CA ALA A 395 20.45 -14.80 -12.47
C ALA A 395 19.05 -15.37 -12.11
N ASN A 396 18.35 -14.74 -11.14
CA ASN A 396 16.99 -15.10 -10.76
C ASN A 396 15.93 -14.62 -11.76
N ALA A 397 16.28 -13.75 -12.71
CA ALA A 397 15.35 -13.10 -13.62
C ALA A 397 15.31 -13.74 -15.03
N VAL A 398 16.21 -14.65 -15.35
CA VAL A 398 16.32 -15.23 -16.69
C VAL A 398 16.25 -16.77 -16.65
N PRO A 399 15.63 -17.40 -17.67
CA PRO A 399 14.89 -16.82 -18.80
C PRO A 399 13.50 -16.30 -18.40
N VAL A 400 12.92 -15.39 -19.19
CA VAL A 400 11.56 -14.86 -18.98
C VAL A 400 10.62 -15.48 -20.01
N TYR A 401 9.64 -16.26 -19.55
CA TYR A 401 8.56 -16.80 -20.38
C TYR A 401 7.23 -16.07 -20.12
N ASP A 402 6.98 -15.72 -18.86
CA ASP A 402 5.81 -14.94 -18.40
C ASP A 402 6.27 -13.85 -17.44
N PRO A 403 6.25 -12.57 -17.85
CA PRO A 403 6.71 -11.47 -17.00
C PRO A 403 5.85 -11.27 -15.76
N VAL A 404 4.55 -11.63 -15.77
CA VAL A 404 3.67 -11.52 -14.59
C VAL A 404 4.06 -12.58 -13.55
N SER A 405 4.22 -13.82 -13.97
CA SER A 405 4.72 -14.90 -13.10
C SER A 405 6.10 -14.58 -12.55
N GLN A 406 6.97 -13.97 -13.38
CA GLN A 406 8.31 -13.54 -13.00
C GLN A 406 8.26 -12.50 -11.87
N MET A 407 7.37 -11.50 -11.98
CA MET A 407 7.17 -10.46 -10.95
C MET A 407 6.82 -11.04 -9.59
N VAL A 408 5.99 -12.09 -9.55
CA VAL A 408 5.47 -12.64 -8.30
C VAL A 408 6.40 -13.67 -7.68
N TYR A 409 6.95 -14.59 -8.47
CA TYR A 409 7.65 -15.76 -7.90
C TYR A 409 9.17 -15.65 -7.94
N SER A 410 9.74 -14.93 -8.89
CA SER A 410 11.19 -14.93 -9.13
C SER A 410 11.88 -13.64 -8.70
N LEU A 411 11.32 -12.48 -9.10
CA LEU A 411 11.88 -11.18 -8.79
C LEU A 411 11.70 -10.84 -7.31
N LYS A 412 12.56 -9.95 -6.81
CA LYS A 412 12.61 -9.54 -5.42
C LYS A 412 12.65 -8.02 -5.30
N ALA A 413 12.38 -7.46 -4.13
CA ALA A 413 12.46 -6.04 -3.86
C ALA A 413 13.82 -5.42 -4.30
N GLY A 414 14.93 -6.15 -4.11
CA GLY A 414 16.26 -5.71 -4.54
C GLY A 414 16.49 -5.68 -6.07
N ASP A 415 15.54 -6.17 -6.88
CA ASP A 415 15.58 -6.08 -8.34
C ASP A 415 14.90 -4.79 -8.86
N VAL A 416 14.24 -4.01 -7.99
CA VAL A 416 13.70 -2.69 -8.34
C VAL A 416 14.85 -1.73 -8.61
N ARG A 417 14.77 -1.04 -9.74
CA ARG A 417 15.84 -0.17 -10.22
C ARG A 417 15.47 1.30 -10.25
N ASP A 418 14.28 1.60 -10.75
CA ASP A 418 13.79 2.97 -10.86
C ASP A 418 12.34 3.03 -10.37
N VAL A 419 11.99 4.11 -9.67
CA VAL A 419 10.64 4.35 -9.13
C VAL A 419 10.22 5.78 -9.43
N MET A 420 9.01 5.95 -9.92
CA MET A 420 8.35 7.23 -10.11
C MET A 420 7.10 7.29 -9.24
N VAL A 421 6.92 8.35 -8.50
CA VAL A 421 5.71 8.66 -7.72
C VAL A 421 5.20 10.01 -8.17
N ASN A 422 3.91 10.06 -8.50
CA ASN A 422 3.25 11.32 -8.90
C ASN A 422 4.01 12.07 -10.00
N GLY A 423 4.59 11.34 -10.97
CA GLY A 423 5.36 11.87 -12.08
C GLY A 423 6.80 12.29 -11.76
N ALA A 424 7.22 12.20 -10.51
CA ALA A 424 8.58 12.52 -10.08
C ALA A 424 9.42 11.23 -9.88
N PRO A 425 10.59 11.09 -10.54
CA PRO A 425 11.51 9.98 -10.27
C PRO A 425 12.12 10.10 -8.86
N VAL A 426 11.73 9.20 -7.95
CA VAL A 426 12.20 9.19 -6.54
C VAL A 426 13.34 8.19 -6.31
N VAL A 427 13.42 7.12 -7.12
CA VAL A 427 14.56 6.19 -7.15
C VAL A 427 15.07 6.10 -8.57
N ARG A 428 16.39 6.18 -8.75
CA ARG A 428 17.06 6.04 -10.04
C ARG A 428 18.33 5.18 -9.88
N ASP A 429 18.42 4.14 -10.73
CA ASP A 429 19.55 3.19 -10.71
C ASP A 429 19.79 2.58 -9.31
N GLY A 430 18.70 2.23 -8.58
CA GLY A 430 18.72 1.65 -7.25
C GLY A 430 19.10 2.63 -6.13
N ALA A 431 19.18 3.92 -6.42
CA ALA A 431 19.51 4.94 -5.42
C ALA A 431 18.34 5.92 -5.20
N ILE A 432 17.98 6.12 -3.94
CA ILE A 432 16.98 7.13 -3.53
C ILE A 432 17.49 8.55 -3.88
N ARG A 433 16.59 9.42 -4.35
CA ARG A 433 16.90 10.78 -4.78
C ARG A 433 16.34 11.85 -3.84
N THR A 434 15.38 11.50 -3.03
CA THR A 434 14.63 12.44 -2.17
C THR A 434 15.11 12.44 -0.72
N LEU A 435 15.73 11.35 -0.27
CA LEU A 435 16.15 11.15 1.11
C LEU A 435 17.66 10.99 1.25
N ASN A 436 18.20 11.37 2.41
CA ASN A 436 19.60 11.08 2.77
C ASN A 436 19.67 9.70 3.46
N GLN A 437 19.89 8.64 2.68
CA GLN A 437 19.99 7.26 3.15
C GLN A 437 21.01 7.09 4.26
N ALA A 438 22.22 7.68 4.14
CA ALA A 438 23.28 7.52 5.14
C ALA A 438 22.87 8.10 6.51
N ALA A 439 22.23 9.28 6.51
CA ALA A 439 21.72 9.91 7.73
C ALA A 439 20.59 9.10 8.38
N ILE A 440 19.67 8.53 7.58
CA ILE A 440 18.58 7.69 8.08
C ILE A 440 19.14 6.43 8.75
N LEU A 441 20.06 5.73 8.10
CA LEU A 441 20.68 4.52 8.65
C LEU A 441 21.49 4.79 9.92
N ALA A 442 22.20 5.92 9.98
CA ALA A 442 22.91 6.34 11.19
C ALA A 442 21.94 6.62 12.35
N LYS A 443 20.83 7.32 12.05
CA LYS A 443 19.81 7.65 13.05
C LYS A 443 19.07 6.40 13.55
N ALA A 444 18.79 5.45 12.67
CA ALA A 444 18.19 4.18 13.06
C ALA A 444 19.07 3.40 14.05
N ARG A 445 20.41 3.40 13.85
CA ARG A 445 21.35 2.79 14.80
C ARG A 445 21.36 3.53 16.14
N GLU A 446 21.32 4.86 16.15
CA GLU A 446 21.19 5.67 17.37
C GLU A 446 19.92 5.32 18.16
N TYR A 447 18.77 5.21 17.46
CA TYR A 447 17.51 4.81 18.08
C TYR A 447 17.56 3.39 18.63
N ARG A 448 18.18 2.44 17.92
CA ARG A 448 18.39 1.08 18.43
C ARG A 448 19.09 1.09 19.80
N ASP A 449 20.14 1.88 19.97
CA ASP A 449 20.89 1.95 21.23
C ASP A 449 20.07 2.61 22.35
N LYS A 450 19.30 3.67 22.05
CA LYS A 450 18.36 4.31 22.98
C LYS A 450 17.25 3.36 23.43
N ILE A 451 16.65 2.62 22.48
CA ILE A 451 15.56 1.67 22.75
C ILE A 451 16.08 0.57 23.67
N LEU A 452 17.22 -0.04 23.35
CA LEU A 452 17.82 -1.07 24.21
C LEU A 452 18.07 -0.58 25.63
N ALA A 453 18.61 0.64 25.80
CA ALA A 453 18.83 1.23 27.12
C ALA A 453 17.52 1.49 27.88
N SER A 454 16.40 1.70 27.21
CA SER A 454 15.10 1.93 27.82
C SER A 454 14.37 0.66 28.27
N LEU A 455 14.78 -0.51 27.76
CA LEU A 455 14.14 -1.80 28.05
C LEU A 455 14.71 -2.43 29.34
N HIS A 456 15.88 -2.01 29.75
CA HIS A 456 16.55 -2.39 30.98
C HIS A 456 16.34 -1.36 32.08
#